data_83480def0301461d1e500b8d9b6011b9
#
_entry.id   83480def0301461d1e500b8d9b6011b9
#
_cell.length_a   1.000
_cell.length_b   1.000
_cell.length_c   1.000
_cell.angle_alpha   90.00
_cell.angle_beta   90.00
_cell.angle_gamma   90.00
#
_symmetry.space_group_name_H-M   'P 1'
#
loop_
_entity.id
_entity.type
_entity.pdbx_description
1 polymer ?
#
loop_
_entity_poly.entity_id
_entity_poly.type
_entity_poly.pdbx_seq_one_letter_code
_entity_poly.pdbx_strand_id
1 'polypeptide(L)'
;MFARIDKPWMTATLDGHLIHKISKKKYILEIKTHDIRNRKDDEDWQNNIPINYLIQVLHYMNVMNDYDGAILVARLRFFNYYDDDGKKLLRTETRYYYIDKRDEKVKEQMTSLEKAETKFWEENVLKRIPPKLTITI
;
A
#
# COMPACT_ATOMS: atom_id res chain seq x y z
N MET A 1 -0.50 4.38 -17.06
CA MET A 1 0.64 3.77 -16.37
C MET A 1 1.81 4.75 -16.34
N PHE A 2 2.47 4.85 -15.21
CA PHE A 2 3.63 5.72 -15.01
C PHE A 2 4.87 4.87 -14.85
N ALA A 3 6.02 5.39 -15.27
CA ALA A 3 7.32 4.74 -15.08
C ALA A 3 8.30 5.77 -14.51
N ARG A 4 9.17 5.29 -13.63
CA ARG A 4 10.22 6.14 -13.07
C ARG A 4 11.31 6.40 -14.12
N ILE A 5 11.75 7.64 -14.24
CA ILE A 5 12.68 8.05 -15.31
C ILE A 5 14.02 7.33 -15.22
N ASP A 6 14.61 7.27 -14.03
CA ASP A 6 15.92 6.64 -13.80
C ASP A 6 15.87 5.11 -13.68
N LYS A 7 14.68 4.56 -13.46
CA LYS A 7 14.43 3.10 -13.32
C LYS A 7 13.14 2.74 -14.06
N PRO A 8 13.15 2.70 -15.40
CA PRO A 8 11.92 2.52 -16.20
C PRO A 8 11.17 1.21 -15.95
N TRP A 9 11.82 0.23 -15.33
CA TRP A 9 11.20 -1.01 -14.92
C TRP A 9 10.31 -0.86 -13.68
N MET A 10 10.46 0.23 -12.93
CA MET A 10 9.56 0.58 -11.84
C MET A 10 8.35 1.31 -12.39
N THR A 11 7.19 0.68 -12.35
CA THR A 11 5.96 1.22 -12.91
C THR A 11 4.84 1.28 -11.87
N ALA A 12 3.89 2.18 -12.09
CA ALA A 12 2.71 2.33 -11.25
C ALA A 12 1.48 2.60 -12.10
N THR A 13 0.35 2.02 -11.69
CA THR A 13 -0.97 2.35 -12.22
C THR A 13 -1.81 2.83 -11.05
N LEU A 14 -2.06 4.13 -11.00
CA LEU A 14 -2.78 4.76 -9.90
C LEU A 14 -4.29 4.66 -10.13
N ASP A 15 -5.06 4.50 -9.05
CA ASP A 15 -6.52 4.68 -9.11
C ASP A 15 -6.87 6.15 -9.33
N GLY A 16 -6.05 7.04 -8.81
CA GLY A 16 -6.20 8.47 -9.01
C GLY A 16 -5.11 9.25 -8.30
N HIS A 17 -5.24 10.57 -8.35
CA HIS A 17 -4.41 11.47 -7.57
C HIS A 17 -5.25 12.63 -7.03
N LEU A 18 -4.79 13.22 -5.95
CA LEU A 18 -5.45 14.33 -5.28
C LEU A 18 -4.46 15.48 -5.13
N ILE A 19 -4.96 16.70 -5.31
CA ILE A 19 -4.18 17.90 -5.07
C ILE A 19 -4.90 18.71 -4.00
N HIS A 20 -4.21 18.99 -2.90
CA HIS A 20 -4.77 19.81 -1.84
C HIS A 20 -4.96 21.25 -2.35
N LYS A 21 -6.17 21.80 -2.19
CA LYS A 21 -6.55 23.09 -2.79
C LYS A 21 -5.68 24.25 -2.34
N ILE A 22 -5.29 24.27 -1.07
CA ILE A 22 -4.54 25.38 -0.47
C ILE A 22 -3.04 25.15 -0.60
N SER A 23 -2.52 24.03 -0.06
CA SER A 23 -1.09 23.74 -0.03
C SER A 23 -0.51 23.30 -1.37
N LYS A 24 -1.36 22.88 -2.30
CA LYS A 24 -0.98 22.29 -3.60
C LYS A 24 -0.19 20.99 -3.49
N LYS A 25 -0.16 20.37 -2.31
CA LYS A 25 0.47 19.07 -2.13
C LYS A 25 -0.28 18.00 -2.92
N LYS A 26 0.48 17.07 -3.47
CA LYS A 26 -0.03 15.99 -4.31
C LYS A 26 -0.01 14.66 -3.57
N TYR A 27 -1.11 13.93 -3.67
CA TYR A 27 -1.26 12.62 -3.05
C TYR A 27 -1.71 11.58 -4.07
N ILE A 28 -1.12 10.40 -3.98
CA ILE A 28 -1.60 9.22 -4.71
C ILE A 28 -2.90 8.78 -4.06
N LEU A 29 -3.91 8.48 -4.86
CA LEU A 29 -5.17 7.88 -4.38
C LEU A 29 -5.14 6.40 -4.71
N GLU A 30 -5.33 5.57 -3.70
CA GLU A 30 -5.49 4.11 -3.83
C GLU A 30 -6.79 3.70 -3.17
N ILE A 31 -7.64 2.95 -3.88
CA ILE A 31 -8.94 2.52 -3.40
C ILE A 31 -8.91 1.01 -3.23
N LYS A 32 -9.31 0.52 -2.05
CA LYS A 32 -9.40 -0.90 -1.74
C LYS A 32 -10.79 -1.24 -1.23
N THR A 33 -11.31 -2.37 -1.67
CA THR A 33 -12.51 -2.99 -1.12
C THR A 33 -12.11 -4.30 -0.47
N HIS A 34 -12.52 -4.52 0.77
CA HIS A 34 -12.17 -5.72 1.52
C HIS A 34 -13.33 -6.21 2.37
N ASP A 35 -13.51 -7.53 2.45
CA ASP A 35 -14.53 -8.16 3.30
C ASP A 35 -13.94 -8.46 4.67
N ILE A 36 -14.58 -7.96 5.71
CA ILE A 36 -14.24 -8.26 7.10
C ILE A 36 -15.10 -9.43 7.57
N ARG A 37 -14.48 -10.60 7.71
CA ARG A 37 -15.18 -11.86 8.03
C ARG A 37 -14.94 -12.34 9.46
N ASN A 38 -13.94 -11.79 10.14
CA ASN A 38 -13.55 -12.18 11.50
C ASN A 38 -12.82 -11.04 12.20
N ARG A 39 -12.55 -11.23 13.49
CA ARG A 39 -11.87 -10.23 14.31
C ARG A 39 -10.47 -9.90 13.80
N LYS A 40 -9.73 -10.87 13.30
CA LYS A 40 -8.38 -10.66 12.78
C LYS A 40 -8.40 -9.74 11.56
N ASP A 41 -9.33 -9.94 10.65
CA ASP A 41 -9.50 -9.06 9.48
C ASP A 41 -9.76 -7.62 9.91
N ASP A 42 -10.61 -7.41 10.92
CA ASP A 42 -10.90 -6.09 11.45
C ASP A 42 -9.68 -5.46 12.12
N GLU A 43 -8.96 -6.22 12.93
CA GLU A 43 -7.73 -5.76 13.59
C GLU A 43 -6.65 -5.35 12.60
N ASP A 44 -6.50 -6.07 11.49
CA ASP A 44 -5.54 -5.75 10.43
C ASP A 44 -5.78 -4.37 9.83
N TRP A 45 -7.01 -3.87 9.88
CA TRP A 45 -7.42 -2.59 9.34
C TRP A 45 -7.67 -1.48 10.37
N GLN A 46 -7.57 -1.76 11.67
CA GLN A 46 -7.92 -0.76 12.70
C GLN A 46 -6.97 0.42 12.74
N ASN A 47 -5.69 0.17 12.97
CA ASN A 47 -4.70 1.24 13.14
C ASN A 47 -3.63 1.22 12.06
N ASN A 48 -3.63 0.20 11.20
CA ASN A 48 -2.64 -0.01 10.18
C ASN A 48 -3.29 -0.42 8.87
N ILE A 49 -2.52 -0.30 7.81
CA ILE A 49 -2.84 -0.86 6.50
C ILE A 49 -2.24 -2.26 6.44
N PRO A 50 -2.96 -3.29 5.96
CA PRO A 50 -2.37 -4.60 5.70
C PRO A 50 -1.10 -4.49 4.87
N ILE A 51 -0.07 -5.24 5.26
CA ILE A 51 1.29 -5.08 4.75
C ILE A 51 1.39 -5.17 3.21
N ASN A 52 0.62 -6.05 2.60
CA ASN A 52 0.59 -6.21 1.15
C ASN A 52 0.11 -4.93 0.43
N TYR A 53 -0.87 -4.24 0.99
CA TYR A 53 -1.36 -2.97 0.43
C TYR A 53 -0.40 -1.82 0.74
N LEU A 54 0.20 -1.82 1.90
CA LEU A 54 1.22 -0.83 2.25
C LEU A 54 2.42 -0.90 1.29
N ILE A 55 2.91 -2.10 1.01
CA ILE A 55 4.03 -2.31 0.06
C ILE A 55 3.67 -1.77 -1.32
N GLN A 56 2.46 -2.03 -1.80
CA GLN A 56 2.00 -1.50 -3.09
C GLN A 56 2.02 0.03 -3.12
N VAL A 57 1.49 0.66 -2.08
CA VAL A 57 1.44 2.13 -1.99
C VAL A 57 2.83 2.73 -1.88
N LEU A 58 3.71 2.14 -1.07
CA LEU A 58 5.11 2.58 -0.95
C LEU A 58 5.85 2.46 -2.29
N HIS A 59 5.62 1.39 -3.02
CA HIS A 59 6.16 1.22 -4.38
C HIS A 59 5.67 2.35 -5.30
N TYR A 60 4.39 2.66 -5.28
CA TYR A 60 3.83 3.75 -6.07
C TYR A 60 4.43 5.11 -5.70
N MET A 61 4.68 5.34 -4.40
CA MET A 61 5.36 6.55 -3.93
C MET A 61 6.81 6.63 -4.41
N ASN A 62 7.49 5.50 -4.55
CA ASN A 62 8.82 5.44 -5.14
C ASN A 62 8.81 5.75 -6.64
N VAL A 63 7.80 5.29 -7.37
CA VAL A 63 7.63 5.60 -8.79
C VAL A 63 7.28 7.07 -8.99
N MET A 64 6.31 7.56 -8.23
CA MET A 64 5.81 8.94 -8.25
C MET A 64 6.56 9.80 -7.21
N ASN A 65 7.86 9.90 -7.35
CA ASN A 65 8.73 10.49 -6.32
C ASN A 65 8.55 11.99 -6.09
N ASP A 66 7.83 12.68 -6.95
CA ASP A 66 7.46 14.10 -6.82
C ASP A 66 6.14 14.30 -6.02
N TYR A 67 5.47 13.24 -5.60
CA TYR A 67 4.27 13.31 -4.77
C TYR A 67 4.64 13.41 -3.29
N ASP A 68 3.77 14.05 -2.50
CA ASP A 68 4.00 14.30 -1.08
C ASP A 68 3.58 13.14 -0.19
N GLY A 69 2.79 12.23 -0.71
CA GLY A 69 2.31 11.07 0.02
C GLY A 69 1.22 10.32 -0.71
N ALA A 70 0.48 9.53 0.03
CA ALA A 70 -0.63 8.74 -0.48
C ALA A 70 -1.81 8.74 0.48
N ILE A 71 -2.99 8.58 -0.07
CA ILE A 71 -4.23 8.35 0.67
C ILE A 71 -4.80 7.04 0.18
N LEU A 72 -4.91 6.07 1.10
CA LEU A 72 -5.60 4.82 0.85
C LEU A 72 -7.01 4.93 1.41
N VAL A 73 -8.00 4.70 0.56
CA VAL A 73 -9.42 4.68 0.92
C VAL A 73 -9.88 3.24 0.92
N ALA A 74 -10.20 2.72 2.10
CA ALA A 74 -10.66 1.36 2.26
C ALA A 74 -12.18 1.30 2.47
N ARG A 75 -12.86 0.63 1.57
CA ARG A 75 -14.28 0.31 1.70
C ARG A 75 -14.39 -1.09 2.29
N LEU A 76 -14.72 -1.18 3.56
CA LEU A 76 -14.77 -2.42 4.31
C LEU A 76 -16.22 -2.89 4.44
N ARG A 77 -16.47 -4.13 4.02
CA ARG A 77 -17.78 -4.78 4.16
C ARG A 77 -17.68 -5.82 5.27
N PHE A 78 -18.44 -5.59 6.34
CA PHE A 78 -18.55 -6.54 7.44
C PHE A 78 -19.55 -7.64 7.05
N PHE A 79 -19.03 -8.84 6.87
CA PHE A 79 -19.80 -9.99 6.37
C PHE A 79 -19.57 -11.20 7.26
N ASN A 80 -20.63 -11.74 7.85
CA ASN A 80 -20.57 -12.87 8.79
C ASN A 80 -19.65 -12.64 9.99
N TYR A 81 -19.48 -11.37 10.39
CA TYR A 81 -18.67 -10.99 11.53
C TYR A 81 -19.56 -10.70 12.74
N TYR A 82 -19.16 -11.20 13.89
CA TYR A 82 -19.88 -11.00 15.16
C TYR A 82 -19.01 -10.17 16.10
N ASP A 83 -19.64 -9.18 16.78
CA ASP A 83 -18.97 -8.39 17.79
C ASP A 83 -18.73 -9.18 19.10
N ASP A 84 -18.16 -8.53 20.12
CA ASP A 84 -17.85 -9.17 21.39
C ASP A 84 -19.13 -9.59 22.16
N ASP A 85 -20.27 -8.98 21.87
CA ASP A 85 -21.56 -9.33 22.44
C ASP A 85 -22.28 -10.43 21.64
N GLY A 86 -21.64 -10.97 20.61
CA GLY A 86 -22.23 -12.02 19.76
C GLY A 86 -23.22 -11.50 18.73
N LYS A 87 -23.31 -10.19 18.54
CA LYS A 87 -24.21 -9.60 17.56
C LYS A 87 -23.57 -9.55 16.17
N LYS A 88 -24.29 -10.01 15.16
CA LYS A 88 -23.83 -9.99 13.78
C LYS A 88 -23.73 -8.56 13.26
N LEU A 89 -22.55 -8.21 12.72
CA LEU A 89 -22.33 -6.94 12.06
C LEU A 89 -22.63 -7.05 10.58
N LEU A 90 -23.60 -6.24 10.12
CA LEU A 90 -24.01 -6.13 8.73
C LEU A 90 -23.89 -4.64 8.35
N ARG A 91 -22.66 -4.19 8.06
CA ARG A 91 -22.45 -2.80 7.68
C ARG A 91 -21.29 -2.69 6.69
N THR A 92 -21.25 -1.54 6.05
CA THR A 92 -20.11 -1.12 5.24
C THR A 92 -19.54 0.15 5.85
N GLU A 93 -18.23 0.21 5.91
CA GLU A 93 -17.49 1.31 6.53
C GLU A 93 -16.40 1.80 5.58
N THR A 94 -16.19 3.10 5.51
CA THR A 94 -15.10 3.69 4.74
C THR A 94 -14.07 4.25 5.70
N ARG A 95 -12.82 3.82 5.55
CA ARG A 95 -11.70 4.31 6.34
C ARG A 95 -10.67 4.97 5.43
N TYR A 96 -10.02 6.01 5.96
CA TYR A 96 -9.01 6.78 5.26
C TYR A 96 -7.68 6.63 5.97
N TYR A 97 -6.63 6.29 5.21
CA TYR A 97 -5.28 6.13 5.73
C TYR A 97 -4.35 7.08 5.00
N TYR A 98 -3.66 7.92 5.77
CA TYR A 98 -2.71 8.89 5.23
C TYR A 98 -1.30 8.38 5.39
N ILE A 99 -0.54 8.38 4.30
CA ILE A 99 0.86 7.98 4.29
C ILE A 99 1.65 9.20 3.85
N ASP A 100 2.37 9.81 4.79
CA ASP A 100 3.12 11.05 4.55
C ASP A 100 4.58 10.70 4.22
N LYS A 101 5.06 11.18 3.09
CA LYS A 101 6.44 10.99 2.65
C LYS A 101 7.47 11.61 3.60
N ARG A 102 7.07 12.62 4.39
CA ARG A 102 7.94 13.28 5.37
C ARG A 102 8.15 12.48 6.65
N ASP A 103 7.30 11.50 6.92
CA ASP A 103 7.44 10.63 8.08
C ASP A 103 8.72 9.80 7.95
N GLU A 104 9.58 9.81 8.98
CA GLU A 104 10.87 9.12 8.94
C GLU A 104 10.73 7.61 8.75
N LYS A 105 9.73 7.00 9.36
CA LYS A 105 9.44 5.57 9.18
C LYS A 105 9.04 5.26 7.74
N VAL A 106 8.23 6.11 7.15
CA VAL A 106 7.82 5.98 5.73
C VAL A 106 9.02 6.11 4.80
N LYS A 107 9.90 7.10 5.04
CA LYS A 107 11.14 7.27 4.27
C LYS A 107 12.01 6.02 4.34
N GLU A 108 12.21 5.46 5.53
CA GLU A 108 12.99 4.24 5.72
C GLU A 108 12.37 3.06 4.97
N GLN A 109 11.06 2.90 5.06
CA GLN A 109 10.33 1.84 4.36
C GLN A 109 10.44 1.99 2.83
N MET A 110 10.29 3.20 2.30
CA MET A 110 10.44 3.48 0.87
C MET A 110 11.85 3.14 0.38
N THR A 111 12.86 3.55 1.13
CA THR A 111 14.28 3.28 0.80
C THR A 111 14.58 1.80 0.83
N SER A 112 14.14 1.08 1.85
CA SER A 112 14.34 -0.37 1.98
C SER A 112 13.67 -1.13 0.84
N LEU A 113 12.45 -0.73 0.49
CA LEU A 113 11.70 -1.36 -0.60
C LEU A 113 12.39 -1.14 -1.95
N GLU A 114 12.82 0.08 -2.23
CA GLU A 114 13.54 0.39 -3.48
C GLU A 114 14.82 -0.41 -3.61
N LYS A 115 15.58 -0.56 -2.53
CA LYS A 115 16.79 -1.40 -2.52
C LYS A 115 16.47 -2.87 -2.82
N ALA A 116 15.43 -3.40 -2.20
CA ALA A 116 15.02 -4.79 -2.40
C ALA A 116 14.54 -5.03 -3.83
N GLU A 117 13.75 -4.12 -4.38
CA GLU A 117 13.27 -4.21 -5.76
C GLU A 117 14.41 -4.07 -6.77
N THR A 118 15.34 -3.16 -6.55
CA THR A 118 16.52 -2.97 -7.41
C THR A 118 17.40 -4.21 -7.41
N LYS A 119 17.65 -4.78 -6.24
CA LYS A 119 18.40 -6.01 -6.10
C LYS A 119 17.74 -7.18 -6.84
N PHE A 120 16.44 -7.33 -6.68
CA PHE A 120 15.67 -8.36 -7.39
C PHE A 120 15.75 -8.18 -8.90
N TRP A 121 15.61 -6.96 -9.40
CA TRP A 121 15.72 -6.64 -10.81
C TRP A 121 17.10 -6.99 -11.36
N GLU A 122 18.17 -6.52 -10.73
CA GLU A 122 19.54 -6.68 -11.20
C GLU A 122 20.06 -8.12 -11.08
N GLU A 123 19.77 -8.79 -9.95
CA GLU A 123 20.33 -10.13 -9.67
C GLU A 123 19.47 -11.27 -10.21
N ASN A 124 18.17 -11.07 -10.37
CA ASN A 124 17.25 -12.12 -10.77
C ASN A 124 16.64 -11.88 -12.15
N VAL A 125 15.99 -10.73 -12.36
CA VAL A 125 15.26 -10.48 -13.60
C VAL A 125 16.21 -10.31 -14.79
N LEU A 126 17.16 -9.39 -14.70
CA LEU A 126 18.13 -9.15 -15.80
C LEU A 126 19.00 -10.36 -16.09
N LYS A 127 19.41 -11.07 -15.06
CA LYS A 127 20.27 -12.28 -15.21
C LYS A 127 19.47 -13.53 -15.54
N ARG A 128 18.14 -13.46 -15.49
CA ARG A 128 17.24 -14.60 -15.67
C ARG A 128 17.52 -15.75 -14.70
N ILE A 129 17.85 -15.40 -13.44
CA ILE A 129 18.11 -16.35 -12.36
C ILE A 129 16.99 -16.24 -11.35
N PRO A 130 16.15 -17.26 -11.17
CA PRO A 130 15.09 -17.21 -10.16
C PRO A 130 15.67 -17.02 -8.76
N PRO A 131 14.98 -16.27 -7.89
CA PRO A 131 15.40 -16.14 -6.49
C PRO A 131 15.32 -17.49 -5.79
N LYS A 132 16.18 -17.69 -4.78
CA LYS A 132 16.11 -18.90 -3.95
C LYS A 132 14.81 -18.93 -3.18
N LEU A 133 14.14 -20.08 -3.21
CA LEU A 133 12.97 -20.30 -2.36
C LEU A 133 13.45 -20.51 -0.94
N THR A 134 12.93 -19.70 -0.02
CA THR A 134 13.12 -19.91 1.41
C THR A 134 11.83 -20.51 1.95
N ILE A 135 11.88 -21.77 2.36
CA ILE A 135 10.75 -22.45 3.00
C ILE A 135 10.99 -22.37 4.50
N THR A 136 10.12 -21.66 5.19
CA THR A 136 10.11 -21.66 6.65
C THR A 136 9.14 -22.73 7.14
N ILE A 137 9.67 -23.72 7.83
CA ILE A 137 8.89 -24.81 8.42
C ILE A 137 8.55 -24.45 9.87
#